data_d91e63e92920b03eabc1ebd383433c03
#
_entry.id   d91e63e92920b03eabc1ebd383433c03
#
_cell.length_a   1.000
_cell.length_b   1.000
_cell.length_c   1.000
_cell.angle_alpha   90.00
_cell.angle_beta   90.00
_cell.angle_gamma   90.00
#
_symmetry.space_group_name_H-M   'P 1'
#
loop_
_entity.id
_entity.type
_entity.pdbx_description
1 polymer ?
#
loop_
_entity_poly.entity_id
_entity_poly.type
_entity_poly.pdbx_seq_one_letter_code
_entity_poly.pdbx_strand_id
1 'polypeptide(L)'
;LPKQKSFFQKTDQLSSDFTGAKIKIHPEQSFQSIDGFGFTLTGGSAQLIQQLEPSKRAALLQELFGPNGISVLRIGIGATDLDATVFSYEDKPRKFSLEPSKIDLIPVLQQIIALNPAIKIMATPWSPPVWMKDNANSKGGSLLEKHYLAYANYLAKYIQAMAKEGINIWALTPQNEPLHPGNNPSMYMSSEMQSKFIKTALGPIFQKQNIQTKIIVYDHNCDHPEYAIDLLNDPETRKYVNGSAFHLYNGDISALSKVKAAHPDKDLYFTEQWTGYKGDFTGDFMWHVKNVILGAVNNHAKTAIEWNLANDPSYGPHTPGGCTECLGALTISGQDITRNQSYYIVMQAARFVPSGSIRLGIYVPDGIQAAAFKR
;
A
#
# COMPACT_ATOMS: atom_id res chain seq x y z
N LEU A 1 17.81 9.57 20.25
CA LEU A 1 16.33 9.62 20.21
C LEU A 1 15.64 8.60 21.13
N PRO A 2 16.09 7.35 21.27
CA PRO A 2 15.30 6.34 21.99
C PRO A 2 15.26 6.51 23.51
N LYS A 3 16.22 7.23 24.10
CA LYS A 3 16.28 7.37 25.57
C LYS A 3 15.24 8.32 26.15
N GLN A 4 14.55 9.14 25.34
CA GLN A 4 13.63 10.16 25.83
C GLN A 4 12.22 10.07 25.25
N LYS A 5 11.78 9.06 24.58
CA LYS A 5 10.40 8.91 24.05
C LYS A 5 9.71 10.24 23.67
N SER A 6 10.46 11.21 23.15
CA SER A 6 10.04 12.57 22.82
C SER A 6 9.74 12.65 21.33
N PHE A 7 8.65 11.99 20.91
CA PHE A 7 8.15 12.08 19.54
C PHE A 7 7.18 13.25 19.45
N PHE A 8 7.27 14.05 18.39
CA PHE A 8 6.40 15.21 18.13
C PHE A 8 6.47 16.32 19.19
N GLN A 9 7.61 16.51 19.80
CA GLN A 9 7.80 17.61 20.73
C GLN A 9 7.86 18.94 19.99
N LYS A 10 6.94 19.85 20.35
CA LYS A 10 6.96 21.23 19.86
C LYS A 10 8.13 21.97 20.51
N THR A 11 8.89 22.75 19.74
CA THR A 11 9.87 23.69 20.28
C THR A 11 9.52 25.12 19.84
N ASP A 12 9.57 26.04 20.78
CA ASP A 12 9.31 27.45 20.52
C ASP A 12 10.64 28.26 20.37
N GLN A 13 11.79 27.59 20.45
CA GLN A 13 13.10 28.24 20.32
C GLN A 13 13.57 28.17 18.86
N LEU A 14 13.48 29.31 18.16
CA LEU A 14 14.15 29.56 16.89
C LEU A 14 15.40 30.39 17.19
N SER A 15 16.61 29.88 16.91
CA SER A 15 17.83 30.65 16.96
C SER A 15 17.99 31.47 15.68
N SER A 16 18.21 32.80 15.78
CA SER A 16 18.52 33.66 14.64
C SER A 16 19.94 33.48 14.11
N ASP A 17 20.85 32.96 14.95
CA ASP A 17 22.31 32.89 14.68
C ASP A 17 22.75 31.44 14.37
N PHE A 18 22.06 30.80 13.44
CA PHE A 18 22.41 29.45 13.04
C PHE A 18 23.58 29.43 12.06
N THR A 19 24.70 28.84 12.49
CA THR A 19 25.94 28.66 11.69
C THR A 19 26.06 27.28 11.04
N GLY A 20 25.09 26.39 11.25
CA GLY A 20 25.10 25.02 10.75
C GLY A 20 24.73 24.87 9.26
N ALA A 21 24.66 23.64 8.80
CA ALA A 21 24.28 23.31 7.44
C ALA A 21 22.87 23.83 7.11
N LYS A 22 22.72 24.48 5.95
CA LYS A 22 21.46 25.12 5.55
C LYS A 22 20.78 24.33 4.43
N ILE A 23 19.54 23.91 4.64
CA ILE A 23 18.65 23.42 3.59
C ILE A 23 18.04 24.64 2.88
N LYS A 24 18.14 24.69 1.53
CA LYS A 24 17.51 25.74 0.73
C LYS A 24 16.29 25.16 0.04
N ILE A 25 15.13 25.77 0.25
CA ILE A 25 13.88 25.39 -0.43
C ILE A 25 13.73 26.24 -1.70
N HIS A 26 13.32 25.58 -2.78
CA HIS A 26 13.03 26.18 -4.08
C HIS A 26 11.53 26.13 -4.36
N PRO A 27 10.71 27.08 -3.86
CA PRO A 27 9.26 27.02 -3.96
C PRO A 27 8.74 27.14 -5.40
N GLU A 28 9.55 27.66 -6.31
CA GLU A 28 9.27 27.74 -7.75
C GLU A 28 9.37 26.37 -8.46
N GLN A 29 10.06 25.39 -7.87
CA GLN A 29 10.18 24.04 -8.39
C GLN A 29 9.15 23.14 -7.73
N SER A 30 8.14 22.76 -8.49
CA SER A 30 7.07 21.86 -8.01
C SER A 30 7.15 20.51 -8.71
N PHE A 31 6.92 19.44 -7.95
CA PHE A 31 6.92 18.07 -8.42
C PHE A 31 5.53 17.42 -8.22
N GLN A 32 5.48 16.13 -7.88
CA GLN A 32 4.23 15.43 -7.69
C GLN A 32 3.41 15.94 -6.48
N SER A 33 2.10 15.81 -6.58
CA SER A 33 1.22 15.89 -5.42
C SER A 33 1.26 14.57 -4.64
N ILE A 34 1.22 14.64 -3.33
CA ILE A 34 1.20 13.48 -2.43
C ILE A 34 -0.25 13.00 -2.27
N ASP A 35 -0.49 11.73 -2.51
CA ASP A 35 -1.78 11.08 -2.25
C ASP A 35 -1.91 10.63 -0.79
N GLY A 36 -0.80 10.23 -0.15
CA GLY A 36 -0.78 9.99 1.29
C GLY A 36 0.26 8.99 1.77
N PHE A 37 0.23 8.78 3.10
CA PHE A 37 1.03 7.81 3.83
C PHE A 37 0.12 6.89 4.62
N GLY A 38 0.47 5.61 4.73
CA GLY A 38 -0.37 4.67 5.44
C GLY A 38 0.15 3.25 5.53
N PHE A 39 -0.77 2.31 5.64
CA PHE A 39 -0.49 0.89 5.86
C PHE A 39 -1.39 0.00 5.00
N THR A 40 -1.02 -1.28 4.92
CA THR A 40 -1.96 -2.31 4.51
C THR A 40 -2.83 -2.72 5.70
N LEU A 41 -4.14 -2.53 5.55
CA LEU A 41 -5.14 -3.10 6.45
C LEU A 41 -5.45 -4.52 5.96
N THR A 42 -4.68 -5.50 6.46
CA THR A 42 -4.90 -6.93 6.19
C THR A 42 -6.17 -7.42 6.88
N GLY A 43 -6.70 -8.57 6.47
CA GLY A 43 -7.84 -9.18 7.17
C GLY A 43 -7.53 -9.49 8.61
N GLY A 44 -6.30 -9.96 8.92
CA GLY A 44 -5.86 -10.17 10.29
C GLY A 44 -5.81 -8.89 11.12
N SER A 45 -5.31 -7.79 10.54
CA SER A 45 -5.36 -6.48 11.20
C SER A 45 -6.79 -6.04 11.50
N ALA A 46 -7.68 -6.17 10.52
CA ALA A 46 -9.09 -5.80 10.68
C ALA A 46 -9.78 -6.66 11.76
N GLN A 47 -9.51 -7.95 11.79
CA GLN A 47 -10.02 -8.88 12.79
C GLN A 47 -9.62 -8.46 14.21
N LEU A 48 -8.34 -8.18 14.44
CA LEU A 48 -7.84 -7.74 15.74
C LEU A 48 -8.44 -6.39 16.18
N ILE A 49 -8.53 -5.44 15.25
CA ILE A 49 -9.15 -4.14 15.52
C ILE A 49 -10.64 -4.30 15.85
N GLN A 50 -11.35 -5.16 15.13
CA GLN A 50 -12.78 -5.40 15.34
C GLN A 50 -13.06 -6.06 16.69
N GLN A 51 -12.13 -6.85 17.24
CA GLN A 51 -12.24 -7.51 18.55
C GLN A 51 -12.00 -6.57 19.74
N LEU A 52 -11.50 -5.36 19.51
CA LEU A 52 -11.36 -4.37 20.56
C LEU A 52 -12.74 -3.92 21.07
N GLU A 53 -12.83 -3.62 22.36
CA GLU A 53 -14.00 -2.95 22.94
C GLU A 53 -14.36 -1.70 22.12
N PRO A 54 -15.66 -1.40 21.88
CA PRO A 54 -16.08 -0.32 21.00
C PRO A 54 -15.42 1.03 21.29
N SER A 55 -15.26 1.38 22.57
CA SER A 55 -14.62 2.64 22.98
C SER A 55 -13.13 2.69 22.68
N LYS A 56 -12.40 1.57 22.90
CA LYS A 56 -10.98 1.46 22.59
C LYS A 56 -10.73 1.46 21.09
N ARG A 57 -11.57 0.73 20.33
CA ARG A 57 -11.53 0.73 18.87
C ARG A 57 -11.77 2.12 18.31
N ALA A 58 -12.81 2.83 18.78
CA ALA A 58 -13.11 4.18 18.33
C ALA A 58 -11.94 5.14 18.62
N ALA A 59 -11.34 5.06 19.80
CA ALA A 59 -10.18 5.87 20.16
C ALA A 59 -8.96 5.57 19.29
N LEU A 60 -8.69 4.29 19.02
CA LEU A 60 -7.60 3.88 18.12
C LEU A 60 -7.82 4.37 16.69
N LEU A 61 -9.00 4.17 16.13
CA LEU A 61 -9.32 4.63 14.78
C LEU A 61 -9.27 6.15 14.66
N GLN A 62 -9.74 6.88 15.68
CA GLN A 62 -9.61 8.33 15.73
C GLN A 62 -8.14 8.80 15.78
N GLU A 63 -7.27 8.10 16.51
CA GLU A 63 -5.83 8.39 16.54
C GLU A 63 -5.16 8.17 15.19
N LEU A 64 -5.50 7.07 14.51
CA LEU A 64 -4.87 6.67 13.25
C LEU A 64 -5.39 7.46 12.05
N PHE A 65 -6.70 7.67 11.96
CA PHE A 65 -7.39 8.16 10.77
C PHE A 65 -8.10 9.50 10.94
N GLY A 66 -8.11 10.06 12.14
CA GLY A 66 -8.64 11.39 12.40
C GLY A 66 -7.89 12.50 11.66
N PRO A 67 -8.21 13.77 11.89
CA PRO A 67 -7.57 14.90 11.20
C PRO A 67 -6.04 14.83 11.24
N ASN A 68 -5.40 14.95 10.08
CA ASN A 68 -3.95 14.81 9.87
C ASN A 68 -3.39 13.42 10.23
N GLY A 69 -4.22 12.38 10.13
CA GLY A 69 -3.81 10.98 10.27
C GLY A 69 -3.46 10.34 8.92
N ILE A 70 -3.50 9.01 8.92
CA ILE A 70 -3.32 8.16 7.74
C ILE A 70 -4.34 8.57 6.67
N SER A 71 -3.87 8.75 5.44
CA SER A 71 -4.68 9.22 4.32
C SER A 71 -4.78 8.23 3.15
N VAL A 72 -4.03 7.14 3.21
CA VAL A 72 -4.11 6.04 2.25
C VAL A 72 -4.07 4.69 2.96
N LEU A 73 -4.88 3.76 2.47
CA LEU A 73 -4.85 2.35 2.88
C LEU A 73 -4.66 1.46 1.66
N ARG A 74 -3.96 0.35 1.86
CA ARG A 74 -3.95 -0.78 0.93
C ARG A 74 -4.71 -1.95 1.57
N ILE A 75 -5.48 -2.71 0.79
CA ILE A 75 -6.26 -3.85 1.27
C ILE A 75 -6.15 -5.03 0.30
N GLY A 76 -6.35 -6.24 0.79
CA GLY A 76 -6.41 -7.44 -0.05
C GLY A 76 -7.72 -7.55 -0.84
N ILE A 77 -7.65 -8.12 -2.05
CA ILE A 77 -8.81 -8.66 -2.77
C ILE A 77 -8.83 -10.18 -2.60
N GLY A 78 -9.63 -10.68 -1.67
CA GLY A 78 -9.46 -12.00 -1.08
C GLY A 78 -8.41 -11.97 0.04
N ALA A 79 -7.93 -13.13 0.45
CA ALA A 79 -6.93 -13.23 1.50
C ALA A 79 -5.58 -12.66 1.06
N THR A 80 -4.89 -12.03 2.01
CA THR A 80 -3.44 -11.83 2.01
C THR A 80 -2.77 -12.98 2.78
N ASP A 81 -1.46 -12.99 2.88
CA ASP A 81 -0.74 -13.94 3.76
C ASP A 81 -0.90 -13.62 5.26
N LEU A 82 -1.41 -12.42 5.60
CA LEU A 82 -1.79 -11.99 6.96
C LEU A 82 -3.31 -11.97 7.17
N ASP A 83 -3.98 -12.98 6.65
CA ASP A 83 -5.37 -13.33 6.96
C ASP A 83 -5.40 -14.66 7.73
N ALA A 84 -6.42 -14.90 8.55
CA ALA A 84 -6.51 -16.14 9.33
C ALA A 84 -6.67 -17.40 8.44
N THR A 85 -7.25 -17.25 7.26
CA THR A 85 -7.47 -18.33 6.29
C THR A 85 -7.32 -17.83 4.87
N VAL A 86 -7.00 -18.75 3.96
CA VAL A 86 -6.99 -18.48 2.52
C VAL A 86 -8.41 -18.50 1.98
N PHE A 87 -8.81 -17.45 1.26
CA PHE A 87 -10.10 -17.36 0.58
C PHE A 87 -10.02 -16.45 -0.64
N SER A 88 -10.96 -16.61 -1.57
CA SER A 88 -11.32 -15.60 -2.55
C SER A 88 -12.81 -15.26 -2.45
N TYR A 89 -13.22 -14.17 -3.06
CA TYR A 89 -14.67 -13.82 -3.08
C TYR A 89 -15.47 -14.63 -4.12
N GLU A 90 -14.83 -15.52 -4.87
CA GLU A 90 -15.48 -16.40 -5.86
C GLU A 90 -14.79 -17.80 -5.88
N ASP A 91 -14.71 -18.49 -4.75
CA ASP A 91 -14.07 -19.82 -4.65
C ASP A 91 -14.76 -20.88 -5.53
N LYS A 92 -16.04 -20.68 -5.86
CA LYS A 92 -16.77 -21.46 -6.84
C LYS A 92 -17.21 -20.57 -7.99
N PRO A 93 -17.04 -20.99 -9.26
CA PRO A 93 -17.43 -20.20 -10.42
C PRO A 93 -18.85 -19.64 -10.30
N ARG A 94 -19.01 -18.32 -10.57
CA ARG A 94 -20.29 -17.58 -10.53
C ARG A 94 -20.94 -17.43 -9.13
N LYS A 95 -20.20 -17.75 -8.06
CA LYS A 95 -20.69 -17.58 -6.68
C LYS A 95 -19.86 -16.52 -5.96
N PHE A 96 -19.91 -15.30 -6.45
CA PHE A 96 -19.24 -14.15 -5.83
C PHE A 96 -19.97 -13.74 -4.54
N SER A 97 -19.19 -13.53 -3.44
CA SER A 97 -19.72 -13.04 -2.16
C SER A 97 -18.64 -12.31 -1.37
N LEU A 98 -18.99 -11.18 -0.74
CA LEU A 98 -18.13 -10.46 0.22
C LEU A 98 -18.27 -11.01 1.66
N GLU A 99 -19.04 -12.07 1.90
CA GLU A 99 -19.25 -12.63 3.24
C GLU A 99 -17.97 -12.84 4.07
N PRO A 100 -16.83 -13.29 3.49
CA PRO A 100 -15.61 -13.44 4.27
C PRO A 100 -15.11 -12.16 4.95
N SER A 101 -15.46 -11.00 4.42
CA SER A 101 -14.99 -9.69 4.94
C SER A 101 -16.09 -8.89 5.67
N LYS A 102 -17.30 -9.41 5.77
CA LYS A 102 -18.42 -8.69 6.42
C LYS A 102 -18.32 -8.65 7.95
N ILE A 103 -17.53 -9.52 8.55
CA ILE A 103 -17.40 -9.60 10.01
C ILE A 103 -16.41 -8.58 10.54
N ASP A 104 -15.35 -8.27 9.79
CA ASP A 104 -14.22 -7.48 10.25
C ASP A 104 -13.79 -6.38 9.26
N LEU A 105 -13.28 -6.70 8.08
CA LEU A 105 -12.68 -5.72 7.17
C LEU A 105 -13.67 -4.62 6.76
N ILE A 106 -14.87 -4.98 6.31
CA ILE A 106 -15.89 -4.02 5.87
C ILE A 106 -16.35 -3.11 7.02
N PRO A 107 -16.74 -3.61 8.21
CA PRO A 107 -17.10 -2.76 9.33
C PRO A 107 -15.98 -1.82 9.80
N VAL A 108 -14.72 -2.27 9.79
CA VAL A 108 -13.57 -1.42 10.14
C VAL A 108 -13.37 -0.33 9.10
N LEU A 109 -13.43 -0.65 7.80
CA LEU A 109 -13.33 0.34 6.72
C LEU A 109 -14.46 1.38 6.79
N GLN A 110 -15.69 0.98 7.09
CA GLN A 110 -16.82 1.91 7.24
C GLN A 110 -16.60 2.88 8.40
N GLN A 111 -16.07 2.41 9.54
CA GLN A 111 -15.70 3.28 10.66
C GLN A 111 -14.56 4.26 10.28
N ILE A 112 -13.55 3.79 9.56
CA ILE A 112 -12.46 4.63 9.05
C ILE A 112 -12.97 5.70 8.09
N ILE A 113 -13.84 5.34 7.15
CA ILE A 113 -14.43 6.28 6.16
C ILE A 113 -15.30 7.31 6.87
N ALA A 114 -16.02 6.95 7.92
CA ALA A 114 -16.80 7.89 8.73
C ALA A 114 -15.91 8.95 9.40
N LEU A 115 -14.69 8.59 9.81
CA LEU A 115 -13.70 9.52 10.39
C LEU A 115 -12.95 10.33 9.32
N ASN A 116 -12.64 9.72 8.18
CA ASN A 116 -11.90 10.30 7.08
C ASN A 116 -12.54 9.95 5.73
N PRO A 117 -13.58 10.67 5.30
CA PRO A 117 -14.25 10.40 4.01
C PRO A 117 -13.35 10.58 2.77
N ALA A 118 -12.21 11.26 2.93
CA ALA A 118 -11.25 11.51 1.84
C ALA A 118 -10.16 10.44 1.74
N ILE A 119 -10.20 9.41 2.61
CA ILE A 119 -9.18 8.35 2.59
C ILE A 119 -9.15 7.63 1.24
N LYS A 120 -7.94 7.41 0.72
CA LYS A 120 -7.75 6.67 -0.53
C LYS A 120 -7.52 5.19 -0.22
N ILE A 121 -8.29 4.32 -0.87
CA ILE A 121 -8.19 2.87 -0.68
C ILE A 121 -7.69 2.23 -1.97
N MET A 122 -6.50 1.63 -1.91
CA MET A 122 -5.92 0.80 -2.97
C MET A 122 -6.20 -0.66 -2.64
N ALA A 123 -6.65 -1.44 -3.62
CA ALA A 123 -6.94 -2.86 -3.44
C ALA A 123 -6.04 -3.72 -4.32
N THR A 124 -5.54 -4.82 -3.77
CA THR A 124 -4.55 -5.69 -4.41
C THR A 124 -4.87 -7.16 -4.17
N PRO A 125 -4.99 -8.02 -5.20
CA PRO A 125 -5.09 -9.47 -5.02
C PRO A 125 -3.70 -10.10 -4.83
N TRP A 126 -3.60 -11.06 -3.92
CA TRP A 126 -2.44 -11.95 -3.79
C TRP A 126 -2.55 -13.16 -4.73
N SER A 127 -3.77 -13.59 -5.02
CA SER A 127 -4.09 -14.65 -5.98
C SER A 127 -5.51 -14.46 -6.51
N PRO A 128 -5.78 -14.82 -7.77
CA PRO A 128 -7.15 -15.00 -8.24
C PRO A 128 -7.78 -16.24 -7.58
N PRO A 129 -9.10 -16.45 -7.73
CA PRO A 129 -9.73 -17.72 -7.39
C PRO A 129 -8.99 -18.91 -7.99
N VAL A 130 -8.71 -19.95 -7.19
CA VAL A 130 -7.83 -21.06 -7.56
C VAL A 130 -8.25 -21.79 -8.84
N TRP A 131 -9.56 -21.84 -9.16
CA TRP A 131 -10.06 -22.44 -10.36
C TRP A 131 -9.71 -21.71 -11.66
N MET A 132 -9.18 -20.47 -11.56
CA MET A 132 -8.69 -19.69 -12.70
C MET A 132 -7.19 -19.94 -12.98
N LYS A 133 -6.48 -20.66 -12.10
CA LYS A 133 -5.03 -20.86 -12.17
C LYS A 133 -4.69 -22.22 -12.81
N ASP A 134 -3.50 -22.30 -13.38
CA ASP A 134 -2.96 -23.51 -14.01
C ASP A 134 -2.69 -24.65 -13.04
N ASN A 135 -2.34 -24.30 -11.79
CA ASN A 135 -2.05 -25.27 -10.73
C ASN A 135 -3.22 -25.54 -9.77
N ALA A 136 -4.37 -24.88 -9.95
CA ALA A 136 -5.54 -24.97 -9.08
C ALA A 136 -5.22 -24.83 -7.58
N ASN A 137 -4.20 -24.03 -7.23
CA ASN A 137 -3.71 -23.85 -5.86
C ASN A 137 -3.63 -22.36 -5.51
N SER A 138 -3.80 -22.03 -4.24
CA SER A 138 -3.65 -20.65 -3.74
C SER A 138 -2.21 -20.13 -3.85
N LYS A 139 -1.22 -21.04 -3.70
CA LYS A 139 0.20 -20.70 -3.77
C LYS A 139 0.77 -20.94 -5.17
N GLY A 140 1.50 -19.96 -5.70
CA GLY A 140 2.18 -20.07 -7.00
C GLY A 140 1.24 -20.24 -8.18
N GLY A 141 1.72 -20.86 -9.25
CA GLY A 141 1.00 -20.99 -10.52
C GLY A 141 0.76 -19.66 -11.23
N SER A 142 0.01 -19.69 -12.32
CA SER A 142 -0.29 -18.52 -13.14
C SER A 142 -1.75 -18.48 -13.56
N LEU A 143 -2.27 -17.30 -13.84
CA LEU A 143 -3.61 -17.10 -14.37
C LEU A 143 -3.69 -17.66 -15.79
N LEU A 144 -4.61 -18.61 -16.02
CA LEU A 144 -4.86 -19.15 -17.34
C LEU A 144 -5.48 -18.09 -18.26
N GLU A 145 -4.95 -17.94 -19.44
CA GLU A 145 -5.42 -16.95 -20.42
C GLU A 145 -6.91 -17.06 -20.74
N LYS A 146 -7.43 -18.30 -20.83
CA LYS A 146 -8.88 -18.57 -21.01
C LYS A 146 -9.76 -17.97 -19.91
N HIS A 147 -9.17 -17.61 -18.75
CA HIS A 147 -9.88 -17.02 -17.61
C HIS A 147 -9.64 -15.50 -17.46
N TYR A 148 -8.90 -14.84 -18.35
CA TYR A 148 -8.65 -13.39 -18.28
C TYR A 148 -9.93 -12.58 -18.18
N LEU A 149 -10.93 -12.89 -19.02
CA LEU A 149 -12.22 -12.20 -18.98
C LEU A 149 -12.99 -12.48 -17.68
N ALA A 150 -12.94 -13.73 -17.18
CA ALA A 150 -13.55 -14.09 -15.91
C ALA A 150 -12.92 -13.34 -14.73
N TYR A 151 -11.59 -13.27 -14.71
CA TYR A 151 -10.84 -12.56 -13.66
C TYR A 151 -11.07 -11.05 -13.72
N ALA A 152 -11.08 -10.42 -14.89
CA ALA A 152 -11.42 -9.02 -15.04
C ALA A 152 -12.84 -8.70 -14.53
N ASN A 153 -13.81 -9.57 -14.80
CA ASN A 153 -15.17 -9.44 -14.26
C ASN A 153 -15.21 -9.67 -12.73
N TYR A 154 -14.41 -10.57 -12.19
CA TYR A 154 -14.29 -10.77 -10.75
C TYR A 154 -13.80 -9.48 -10.05
N LEU A 155 -12.74 -8.84 -10.57
CA LEU A 155 -12.22 -7.57 -10.06
C LEU A 155 -13.25 -6.43 -10.18
N ALA A 156 -13.96 -6.36 -11.30
CA ALA A 156 -15.04 -5.39 -11.51
C ALA A 156 -16.20 -5.58 -10.52
N LYS A 157 -16.63 -6.83 -10.31
CA LYS A 157 -17.66 -7.18 -9.31
C LYS A 157 -17.23 -6.80 -7.89
N TYR A 158 -15.94 -7.05 -7.54
CA TYR A 158 -15.42 -6.67 -6.24
C TYR A 158 -15.52 -5.16 -6.02
N ILE A 159 -15.05 -4.35 -6.97
CA ILE A 159 -15.12 -2.88 -6.87
C ILE A 159 -16.57 -2.42 -6.71
N GLN A 160 -17.49 -2.95 -7.51
CA GLN A 160 -18.92 -2.60 -7.44
C GLN A 160 -19.58 -3.05 -6.15
N ALA A 161 -19.20 -4.22 -5.62
CA ALA A 161 -19.73 -4.73 -4.36
C ALA A 161 -19.22 -3.91 -3.17
N MET A 162 -17.93 -3.54 -3.14
CA MET A 162 -17.37 -2.66 -2.11
C MET A 162 -18.02 -1.26 -2.16
N ALA A 163 -18.29 -0.73 -3.35
CA ALA A 163 -18.99 0.55 -3.49
C ALA A 163 -20.41 0.50 -2.91
N LYS A 164 -21.12 -0.64 -3.00
CA LYS A 164 -22.43 -0.82 -2.34
C LYS A 164 -22.35 -0.86 -0.82
N GLU A 165 -21.19 -1.25 -0.27
CA GLU A 165 -20.90 -1.17 1.17
C GLU A 165 -20.40 0.24 1.59
N GLY A 166 -20.43 1.22 0.68
CA GLY A 166 -19.93 2.58 0.92
C GLY A 166 -18.41 2.73 0.84
N ILE A 167 -17.71 1.74 0.29
CA ILE A 167 -16.24 1.69 0.22
C ILE A 167 -15.80 1.87 -1.23
N ASN A 168 -15.27 3.05 -1.57
CA ASN A 168 -14.80 3.34 -2.91
C ASN A 168 -13.34 2.90 -3.08
N ILE A 169 -13.09 1.97 -4.01
CA ILE A 169 -11.76 1.54 -4.38
C ILE A 169 -11.17 2.57 -5.35
N TRP A 170 -10.23 3.37 -4.86
CA TRP A 170 -9.58 4.44 -5.62
C TRP A 170 -8.60 3.92 -6.66
N ALA A 171 -7.84 2.87 -6.33
CA ALA A 171 -6.87 2.24 -7.22
C ALA A 171 -6.83 0.73 -7.00
N LEU A 172 -6.37 0.01 -8.02
CA LEU A 172 -6.20 -1.43 -8.01
C LEU A 172 -4.86 -1.80 -8.66
N THR A 173 -4.11 -2.73 -8.04
CA THR A 173 -3.01 -3.43 -8.71
C THR A 173 -3.49 -4.80 -9.17
N PRO A 174 -3.15 -5.27 -10.38
CA PRO A 174 -3.64 -6.55 -10.90
C PRO A 174 -3.14 -7.77 -10.13
N GLN A 175 -1.98 -7.65 -9.47
CA GLN A 175 -1.32 -8.71 -8.71
C GLN A 175 -0.32 -8.13 -7.73
N ASN A 176 -0.33 -8.60 -6.48
CA ASN A 176 0.75 -8.39 -5.52
C ASN A 176 1.97 -9.23 -5.91
N GLU A 177 3.15 -8.63 -5.92
CA GLU A 177 4.44 -9.28 -6.12
C GLU A 177 4.46 -10.32 -7.25
N PRO A 178 4.18 -9.91 -8.50
CA PRO A 178 3.93 -10.82 -9.61
C PRO A 178 5.12 -11.73 -9.94
N LEU A 179 6.33 -11.40 -9.50
CA LEU A 179 7.53 -12.23 -9.70
C LEU A 179 7.89 -13.10 -8.49
N HIS A 180 7.10 -13.04 -7.39
CA HIS A 180 7.33 -13.81 -6.16
C HIS A 180 6.16 -14.78 -5.86
N PRO A 181 6.15 -15.99 -6.44
CA PRO A 181 5.08 -16.98 -6.20
C PRO A 181 5.28 -17.79 -4.90
N GLY A 182 6.01 -17.23 -3.92
CA GLY A 182 6.42 -17.93 -2.69
C GLY A 182 5.45 -17.82 -1.52
N ASN A 183 4.68 -16.73 -1.44
CA ASN A 183 3.68 -16.50 -0.40
C ASN A 183 2.46 -17.41 -0.55
N ASN A 184 1.66 -17.51 0.48
CA ASN A 184 0.35 -18.17 0.40
C ASN A 184 -0.74 -17.23 0.95
N PRO A 185 -1.59 -16.65 0.08
CA PRO A 185 -1.68 -16.90 -1.36
C PRO A 185 -0.62 -16.16 -2.18
N SER A 186 -0.44 -16.58 -3.46
CA SER A 186 0.43 -15.92 -4.44
C SER A 186 0.13 -16.37 -5.87
N MET A 187 0.66 -15.64 -6.86
CA MET A 187 0.58 -16.01 -8.27
C MET A 187 1.75 -15.39 -9.04
N TYR A 188 2.34 -16.14 -9.94
CA TYR A 188 3.31 -15.60 -10.91
C TYR A 188 2.58 -14.93 -12.09
N MET A 189 3.06 -13.74 -12.46
CA MET A 189 2.56 -13.02 -13.64
C MET A 189 3.72 -12.20 -14.26
N SER A 190 4.20 -12.56 -15.46
CA SER A 190 5.22 -11.76 -16.15
C SER A 190 4.67 -10.42 -16.64
N SER A 191 5.56 -9.50 -17.07
CA SER A 191 5.15 -8.20 -17.64
C SER A 191 4.27 -8.39 -18.89
N GLU A 192 4.61 -9.37 -19.74
CA GLU A 192 3.82 -9.69 -20.94
C GLU A 192 2.43 -10.25 -20.57
N MET A 193 2.36 -11.11 -19.55
CA MET A 193 1.08 -11.67 -19.06
C MET A 193 0.21 -10.56 -18.48
N GLN A 194 0.78 -9.67 -17.65
CA GLN A 194 0.05 -8.55 -17.08
C GLN A 194 -0.39 -7.56 -18.16
N SER A 195 0.48 -7.22 -19.10
CA SER A 195 0.16 -6.39 -20.26
C SER A 195 -0.98 -6.99 -21.07
N LYS A 196 -0.90 -8.28 -21.44
CA LYS A 196 -1.95 -8.98 -22.18
C LYS A 196 -3.28 -9.00 -21.42
N PHE A 197 -3.25 -9.29 -20.11
CA PHE A 197 -4.44 -9.26 -19.27
C PHE A 197 -5.10 -7.87 -19.24
N ILE A 198 -4.31 -6.82 -19.07
CA ILE A 198 -4.84 -5.44 -19.01
C ILE A 198 -5.46 -5.04 -20.34
N LYS A 199 -4.74 -5.19 -21.46
CA LYS A 199 -5.23 -4.71 -22.76
C LYS A 199 -6.37 -5.52 -23.35
N THR A 200 -6.46 -6.85 -23.05
CA THR A 200 -7.48 -7.71 -23.66
C THR A 200 -8.70 -7.95 -22.75
N ALA A 201 -8.59 -7.71 -21.45
CA ALA A 201 -9.66 -8.00 -20.51
C ALA A 201 -9.92 -6.87 -19.49
N LEU A 202 -8.97 -6.52 -18.62
CA LEU A 202 -9.23 -5.64 -17.49
C LEU A 202 -9.60 -4.22 -17.93
N GLY A 203 -8.78 -3.60 -18.80
CA GLY A 203 -9.04 -2.25 -19.32
C GLY A 203 -10.35 -2.13 -20.07
N PRO A 204 -10.64 -3.01 -21.06
CA PRO A 204 -11.94 -3.03 -21.77
C PRO A 204 -13.14 -3.23 -20.85
N ILE A 205 -13.05 -4.09 -19.81
CA ILE A 205 -14.14 -4.29 -18.83
C ILE A 205 -14.35 -3.02 -18.00
N PHE A 206 -13.29 -2.39 -17.48
CA PHE A 206 -13.39 -1.15 -16.71
C PHE A 206 -14.01 -0.03 -17.56
N GLN A 207 -13.55 0.12 -18.81
CA GLN A 207 -14.12 1.09 -19.74
C GLN A 207 -15.60 0.81 -20.03
N LYS A 208 -15.98 -0.44 -20.36
CA LYS A 208 -17.34 -0.84 -20.67
C LYS A 208 -18.29 -0.62 -19.48
N GLN A 209 -17.81 -0.84 -18.24
CA GLN A 209 -18.62 -0.73 -17.03
C GLN A 209 -18.48 0.65 -16.35
N ASN A 210 -17.77 1.59 -16.98
CA ASN A 210 -17.53 2.95 -16.46
C ASN A 210 -16.89 2.94 -15.05
N ILE A 211 -15.98 2.00 -14.80
CA ILE A 211 -15.24 1.91 -13.53
C ILE A 211 -14.08 2.92 -13.56
N GLN A 212 -14.08 3.85 -12.60
CA GLN A 212 -13.07 4.92 -12.51
C GLN A 212 -11.86 4.54 -11.64
N THR A 213 -11.83 3.35 -11.08
CA THR A 213 -10.70 2.84 -10.29
C THR A 213 -9.44 2.82 -11.15
N LYS A 214 -8.36 3.44 -10.66
CA LYS A 214 -7.06 3.48 -11.34
C LYS A 214 -6.46 2.08 -11.46
N ILE A 215 -5.86 1.76 -12.59
CA ILE A 215 -5.05 0.55 -12.76
C ILE A 215 -3.58 0.93 -12.55
N ILE A 216 -2.95 0.33 -11.55
CA ILE A 216 -1.55 0.54 -11.18
C ILE A 216 -0.81 -0.78 -11.39
N VAL A 217 0.24 -0.77 -12.20
CA VAL A 217 0.94 -2.00 -12.61
C VAL A 217 2.12 -2.33 -11.72
N TYR A 218 2.67 -3.53 -11.87
CA TYR A 218 3.82 -4.09 -11.18
C TYR A 218 3.48 -4.46 -9.73
N ASP A 219 3.67 -3.53 -8.75
CA ASP A 219 3.43 -3.78 -7.32
C ASP A 219 4.44 -4.77 -6.72
N HIS A 220 5.75 -4.51 -6.97
CA HIS A 220 6.85 -5.39 -6.56
C HIS A 220 8.17 -4.61 -6.37
N ASN A 221 9.26 -5.33 -6.12
CA ASN A 221 10.56 -4.83 -5.75
C ASN A 221 11.21 -3.88 -6.76
N CYS A 222 12.09 -3.01 -6.26
CA CYS A 222 12.82 -2.02 -7.05
C CYS A 222 13.94 -2.60 -7.95
N ASP A 223 14.18 -3.91 -7.94
CA ASP A 223 15.21 -4.56 -8.74
C ASP A 223 14.84 -4.79 -10.20
N HIS A 224 13.54 -4.75 -10.55
CA HIS A 224 13.03 -4.97 -11.91
C HIS A 224 12.18 -3.81 -12.44
N PRO A 225 12.70 -2.55 -12.51
CA PRO A 225 11.94 -1.40 -13.05
C PRO A 225 11.54 -1.59 -14.51
N GLU A 226 12.26 -2.41 -15.28
CA GLU A 226 11.96 -2.77 -16.68
C GLU A 226 10.58 -3.44 -16.82
N TYR A 227 10.10 -4.17 -15.81
CA TYR A 227 8.76 -4.74 -15.83
C TYR A 227 7.68 -3.67 -16.09
N ALA A 228 7.75 -2.57 -15.36
CA ALA A 228 6.81 -1.46 -15.52
C ALA A 228 7.08 -0.69 -16.82
N ILE A 229 8.35 -0.47 -17.18
CA ILE A 229 8.74 0.25 -18.40
C ILE A 229 8.25 -0.49 -19.64
N ASP A 230 8.52 -1.79 -19.74
CA ASP A 230 8.14 -2.61 -20.89
C ASP A 230 6.61 -2.68 -21.08
N LEU A 231 5.89 -2.83 -19.97
CA LEU A 231 4.43 -2.82 -19.99
C LEU A 231 3.88 -1.46 -20.48
N LEU A 232 4.48 -0.35 -20.03
CA LEU A 232 4.08 0.99 -20.41
C LEU A 232 4.56 1.39 -21.83
N ASN A 233 5.55 0.70 -22.40
CA ASN A 233 5.96 0.84 -23.79
C ASN A 233 4.90 0.32 -24.79
N ASP A 234 4.02 -0.61 -24.36
CA ASP A 234 2.90 -1.06 -25.19
C ASP A 234 1.75 -0.03 -25.15
N PRO A 235 1.46 0.70 -26.24
CA PRO A 235 0.44 1.75 -26.27
C PRO A 235 -0.97 1.21 -25.99
N GLU A 236 -1.25 -0.05 -26.36
CA GLU A 236 -2.56 -0.67 -26.13
C GLU A 236 -2.80 -1.00 -24.66
N THR A 237 -1.74 -1.27 -23.89
CA THR A 237 -1.80 -1.44 -22.45
C THR A 237 -1.76 -0.10 -21.74
N ARG A 238 -0.82 0.77 -22.12
CA ARG A 238 -0.56 2.08 -21.51
C ARG A 238 -1.81 2.96 -21.38
N LYS A 239 -2.71 2.93 -22.37
CA LYS A 239 -3.94 3.74 -22.36
C LYS A 239 -4.88 3.45 -21.19
N TYR A 240 -4.78 2.27 -20.56
CA TYR A 240 -5.58 1.87 -19.39
C TYR A 240 -4.85 2.06 -18.07
N VAL A 241 -3.53 2.29 -18.09
CA VAL A 241 -2.68 2.30 -16.91
C VAL A 241 -2.44 3.73 -16.41
N ASN A 242 -2.65 3.95 -15.12
CA ASN A 242 -2.44 5.23 -14.47
C ASN A 242 -1.02 5.40 -13.89
N GLY A 243 -0.36 4.31 -13.53
CA GLY A 243 0.98 4.35 -12.93
C GLY A 243 1.51 2.99 -12.54
N SER A 244 2.61 3.00 -11.79
CA SER A 244 3.31 1.79 -11.32
C SER A 244 3.53 1.84 -9.82
N ALA A 245 3.50 0.68 -9.16
CA ALA A 245 3.71 0.51 -7.73
C ALA A 245 4.98 -0.29 -7.43
N PHE A 246 5.63 0.05 -6.31
CA PHE A 246 6.93 -0.50 -5.93
C PHE A 246 6.99 -0.90 -4.46
N HIS A 247 7.79 -1.97 -4.19
CA HIS A 247 8.25 -2.43 -2.89
C HIS A 247 9.77 -2.27 -2.80
N LEU A 248 10.37 -2.38 -1.61
CA LEU A 248 11.82 -2.20 -1.43
C LEU A 248 12.46 -3.35 -0.63
N TYR A 249 12.05 -4.59 -0.86
CA TYR A 249 12.73 -5.76 -0.30
C TYR A 249 13.99 -6.11 -1.09
N ASN A 250 14.07 -5.66 -2.34
CA ASN A 250 15.24 -5.78 -3.20
C ASN A 250 15.35 -4.60 -4.15
N GLY A 251 16.58 -4.33 -4.64
CA GLY A 251 16.87 -3.21 -5.52
C GLY A 251 17.12 -1.89 -4.78
N ASP A 252 16.95 -0.78 -5.48
CA ASP A 252 17.17 0.58 -4.98
C ASP A 252 15.99 1.48 -5.32
N ILE A 253 15.61 2.35 -4.38
CA ILE A 253 14.44 3.23 -4.51
C ILE A 253 14.52 4.17 -5.72
N SER A 254 15.69 4.44 -6.28
CA SER A 254 15.87 5.21 -7.51
C SER A 254 15.28 4.54 -8.76
N ALA A 255 14.90 3.26 -8.67
CA ALA A 255 14.14 2.57 -9.73
C ALA A 255 12.87 3.33 -10.12
N LEU A 256 12.21 3.99 -9.15
CA LEU A 256 11.04 4.83 -9.42
C LEU A 256 11.40 5.99 -10.37
N SER A 257 12.55 6.65 -10.14
CA SER A 257 13.01 7.73 -11.02
C SER A 257 13.34 7.24 -12.44
N LYS A 258 13.82 5.98 -12.60
CA LYS A 258 14.04 5.39 -13.93
C LYS A 258 12.72 5.23 -14.70
N VAL A 259 11.68 4.72 -14.03
CA VAL A 259 10.34 4.61 -14.64
C VAL A 259 9.75 5.99 -14.93
N LYS A 260 9.94 6.97 -14.03
CA LYS A 260 9.49 8.36 -14.27
C LYS A 260 10.16 9.00 -15.47
N ALA A 261 11.45 8.76 -15.66
CA ALA A 261 12.19 9.26 -16.82
C ALA A 261 11.69 8.63 -18.14
N ALA A 262 11.37 7.33 -18.14
CA ALA A 262 10.83 6.64 -19.31
C ALA A 262 9.38 7.05 -19.62
N HIS A 263 8.57 7.26 -18.59
CA HIS A 263 7.13 7.56 -18.71
C HIS A 263 6.73 8.74 -17.79
N PRO A 264 7.07 9.99 -18.15
CA PRO A 264 6.92 11.15 -17.29
C PRO A 264 5.46 11.54 -16.98
N ASP A 265 4.51 11.07 -17.76
CA ASP A 265 3.07 11.28 -17.59
C ASP A 265 2.42 10.25 -16.62
N LYS A 266 3.15 9.19 -16.23
CA LYS A 266 2.63 8.16 -15.33
C LYS A 266 2.97 8.44 -13.87
N ASP A 267 2.02 8.12 -13.00
CA ASP A 267 2.18 8.25 -11.55
C ASP A 267 2.99 7.08 -10.98
N LEU A 268 3.68 7.34 -9.87
CA LEU A 268 4.44 6.33 -9.14
C LEU A 268 3.91 6.22 -7.71
N TYR A 269 3.91 5.00 -7.20
CA TYR A 269 3.41 4.67 -5.87
C TYR A 269 4.42 3.76 -5.16
N PHE A 270 4.66 4.02 -3.88
CA PHE A 270 5.35 3.06 -3.02
C PHE A 270 4.29 2.39 -2.15
N THR A 271 4.18 1.08 -2.25
CA THR A 271 3.00 0.34 -1.77
C THR A 271 3.27 -0.67 -0.69
N GLU A 272 4.55 -1.02 -0.45
CA GLU A 272 4.87 -1.95 0.62
C GLU A 272 6.34 -1.94 1.05
N GLN A 273 6.55 -1.95 2.37
CA GLN A 273 7.77 -2.33 3.06
C GLN A 273 7.39 -2.77 4.48
N TRP A 274 8.06 -3.78 5.03
CA TRP A 274 7.77 -4.33 6.35
C TRP A 274 8.82 -3.94 7.39
N THR A 275 8.43 -3.96 8.66
CA THR A 275 9.36 -4.07 9.78
C THR A 275 9.35 -5.50 10.30
N GLY A 276 10.52 -6.09 10.53
CA GLY A 276 10.65 -7.45 11.05
C GLY A 276 10.73 -7.49 12.58
N TYR A 277 10.36 -8.59 13.19
CA TYR A 277 10.39 -8.73 14.65
C TYR A 277 11.81 -8.69 15.27
N LYS A 278 12.83 -9.01 14.47
CA LYS A 278 14.25 -8.94 14.88
C LYS A 278 14.89 -7.56 14.75
N GLY A 279 14.17 -6.62 14.15
CA GLY A 279 14.66 -5.25 13.99
C GLY A 279 14.75 -4.51 15.32
N ASP A 280 15.61 -3.49 15.38
CA ASP A 280 15.64 -2.58 16.50
C ASP A 280 14.97 -1.25 16.14
N PHE A 281 14.36 -0.61 17.12
CA PHE A 281 13.59 0.61 16.90
C PHE A 281 14.41 1.71 16.19
N THR A 282 15.67 1.88 16.56
CA THR A 282 16.50 2.97 15.99
C THR A 282 16.91 2.66 14.56
N GLY A 283 17.38 1.45 14.32
CA GLY A 283 17.82 1.00 12.99
C GLY A 283 16.68 1.03 11.99
N ASP A 284 15.55 0.41 12.32
CA ASP A 284 14.36 0.39 11.47
C ASP A 284 13.82 1.80 11.22
N PHE A 285 13.66 2.60 12.29
CA PHE A 285 13.16 3.97 12.14
C PHE A 285 14.03 4.81 11.20
N MET A 286 15.33 4.78 11.39
CA MET A 286 16.27 5.55 10.56
C MET A 286 16.29 5.05 9.12
N TRP A 287 16.30 3.73 8.93
CA TRP A 287 16.33 3.14 7.59
C TRP A 287 15.05 3.42 6.80
N HIS A 288 13.88 3.22 7.41
CA HIS A 288 12.58 3.42 6.76
C HIS A 288 12.31 4.90 6.47
N VAL A 289 12.59 5.79 7.43
CA VAL A 289 12.43 7.24 7.17
C VAL A 289 13.33 7.68 6.02
N LYS A 290 14.57 7.18 5.97
CA LYS A 290 15.50 7.49 4.89
C LYS A 290 15.09 6.91 3.54
N ASN A 291 14.87 5.59 3.47
CA ASN A 291 14.78 4.86 2.21
C ASN A 291 13.31 4.74 1.74
N VAL A 292 12.35 4.62 2.67
CA VAL A 292 10.93 4.47 2.34
C VAL A 292 10.25 5.83 2.29
N ILE A 293 10.21 6.57 3.40
CA ILE A 293 9.45 7.84 3.43
C ILE A 293 10.09 8.90 2.52
N LEU A 294 11.34 9.30 2.83
CA LEU A 294 12.05 10.32 2.04
C LEU A 294 12.47 9.78 0.67
N GLY A 295 12.93 8.52 0.63
CA GLY A 295 13.34 7.87 -0.60
C GLY A 295 12.21 7.81 -1.62
N ALA A 296 11.03 7.33 -1.25
CA ALA A 296 9.89 7.23 -2.16
C ALA A 296 9.46 8.62 -2.68
N VAL A 297 9.22 9.58 -1.78
CA VAL A 297 8.74 10.91 -2.23
C VAL A 297 9.79 11.64 -3.07
N ASN A 298 11.09 11.53 -2.76
CA ASN A 298 12.16 12.15 -3.55
C ASN A 298 12.34 11.47 -4.92
N ASN A 299 11.91 10.22 -5.07
CA ASN A 299 11.84 9.48 -6.32
C ASN A 299 10.43 9.46 -6.94
N HIS A 300 9.66 10.54 -6.73
CA HIS A 300 8.38 10.84 -7.38
C HIS A 300 7.19 9.99 -6.95
N ALA A 301 7.29 9.15 -5.91
CA ALA A 301 6.14 8.43 -5.40
C ALA A 301 5.09 9.38 -4.81
N LYS A 302 3.82 9.09 -5.04
CA LYS A 302 2.68 9.82 -4.50
C LYS A 302 2.18 9.23 -3.19
N THR A 303 2.60 8.00 -2.87
CA THR A 303 2.32 7.32 -1.61
C THR A 303 3.60 6.74 -1.03
N ALA A 304 3.61 6.55 0.30
CA ALA A 304 4.47 5.57 0.94
C ALA A 304 3.63 4.77 1.94
N ILE A 305 3.49 3.48 1.66
CA ILE A 305 2.66 2.55 2.41
C ILE A 305 3.57 1.48 3.02
N GLU A 306 3.51 1.35 4.35
CA GLU A 306 4.12 0.24 5.07
C GLU A 306 3.18 -0.97 5.08
N TRP A 307 3.73 -2.16 5.37
CA TRP A 307 2.98 -3.38 5.30
C TRP A 307 1.87 -3.42 6.36
N ASN A 308 1.99 -4.22 7.33
CA ASN A 308 0.92 -4.64 8.23
C ASN A 308 0.53 -3.57 9.27
N LEU A 309 -0.74 -3.20 9.32
CA LEU A 309 -1.22 -2.23 10.32
C LEU A 309 -1.21 -2.81 11.74
N ALA A 310 -1.65 -4.06 11.91
CA ALA A 310 -1.70 -4.68 13.23
C ALA A 310 -1.48 -6.19 13.17
N ASN A 311 -0.90 -6.72 14.22
CA ASN A 311 -0.76 -8.16 14.49
C ASN A 311 -0.92 -8.45 15.98
N ASP A 312 -1.10 -9.72 16.33
CA ASP A 312 -1.05 -10.20 17.71
C ASP A 312 0.41 -10.41 18.19
N PRO A 313 0.67 -10.74 19.46
CA PRO A 313 2.01 -10.99 19.98
C PRO A 313 2.76 -12.17 19.31
N SER A 314 2.08 -13.01 18.55
CA SER A 314 2.64 -14.13 17.79
C SER A 314 2.80 -13.84 16.30
N TYR A 315 2.69 -12.55 15.92
CA TYR A 315 2.75 -12.05 14.54
C TYR A 315 1.61 -12.54 13.64
N GLY A 316 0.52 -13.02 14.23
CA GLY A 316 -0.71 -13.44 13.56
C GLY A 316 -1.80 -12.34 13.54
N PRO A 317 -2.98 -12.64 12.97
CA PRO A 317 -3.28 -13.83 12.18
C PRO A 317 -2.50 -13.91 10.87
N HIS A 318 -2.17 -15.14 10.43
CA HIS A 318 -1.55 -15.38 9.13
C HIS A 318 -2.07 -16.71 8.55
N THR A 319 -2.02 -16.84 7.23
CA THR A 319 -2.38 -18.08 6.54
C THR A 319 -1.31 -19.18 6.80
N PRO A 320 -1.62 -20.46 6.57
CA PRO A 320 -0.60 -21.49 6.55
C PRO A 320 0.47 -21.19 5.48
N GLY A 321 1.73 -20.95 5.92
CA GLY A 321 2.83 -20.50 5.05
C GLY A 321 2.84 -19.00 4.73
N GLY A 322 2.03 -18.21 5.43
CA GLY A 322 2.12 -16.75 5.45
C GLY A 322 3.26 -16.24 6.34
N CYS A 323 3.42 -14.92 6.41
CA CYS A 323 4.50 -14.30 7.17
C CYS A 323 4.34 -14.52 8.68
N THR A 324 5.34 -15.15 9.31
CA THR A 324 5.40 -15.40 10.77
C THR A 324 6.32 -14.44 11.52
N GLU A 325 6.88 -13.44 10.83
CA GLU A 325 7.90 -12.52 11.34
C GLU A 325 7.55 -11.04 11.05
N CYS A 326 6.39 -10.78 10.42
CA CYS A 326 5.95 -9.44 10.05
C CYS A 326 5.40 -8.70 11.26
N LEU A 327 6.20 -7.77 11.81
CA LEU A 327 5.77 -6.93 12.91
C LEU A 327 4.85 -5.83 12.39
N GLY A 328 3.62 -5.76 12.88
CA GLY A 328 2.68 -4.69 12.54
C GLY A 328 3.05 -3.34 13.16
N ALA A 329 2.48 -2.28 12.65
CA ALA A 329 2.57 -0.96 13.29
C ALA A 329 2.01 -0.99 14.72
N LEU A 330 1.04 -1.85 14.95
CA LEU A 330 0.44 -2.11 16.25
C LEU A 330 0.57 -3.60 16.60
N THR A 331 0.86 -3.88 17.87
CA THR A 331 0.64 -5.20 18.45
C THR A 331 -0.58 -5.12 19.35
N ILE A 332 -1.61 -5.93 19.07
CA ILE A 332 -2.86 -5.99 19.81
C ILE A 332 -2.91 -7.32 20.58
N SER A 333 -2.89 -7.25 21.92
CA SER A 333 -2.98 -8.39 22.83
C SER A 333 -4.24 -8.26 23.68
N GLY A 334 -5.30 -8.95 23.30
CA GLY A 334 -6.62 -8.76 23.91
C GLY A 334 -7.09 -7.31 23.76
N GLN A 335 -7.05 -6.54 24.84
CA GLN A 335 -7.44 -5.12 24.83
C GLN A 335 -6.25 -4.15 24.95
N ASP A 336 -5.03 -4.68 25.00
CA ASP A 336 -3.81 -3.88 25.09
C ASP A 336 -3.24 -3.60 23.71
N ILE A 337 -2.82 -2.35 23.49
CA ILE A 337 -2.31 -1.87 22.19
C ILE A 337 -0.92 -1.30 22.38
N THR A 338 0.07 -1.93 21.76
CA THR A 338 1.45 -1.45 21.70
C THR A 338 1.71 -0.84 20.33
N ARG A 339 2.38 0.32 20.27
CA ARG A 339 2.81 0.98 19.04
C ARG A 339 4.25 0.62 18.76
N ASN A 340 4.49 0.02 17.62
CA ASN A 340 5.80 -0.43 17.16
C ASN A 340 6.48 0.63 16.26
N GLN A 341 7.70 0.37 15.81
CA GLN A 341 8.50 1.32 15.03
C GLN A 341 7.79 1.82 13.77
N SER A 342 7.10 0.95 13.03
CA SER A 342 6.46 1.37 11.77
C SER A 342 5.29 2.35 12.00
N TYR A 343 4.61 2.29 13.16
CA TYR A 343 3.66 3.32 13.56
C TYR A 343 4.30 4.71 13.55
N TYR A 344 5.45 4.86 14.20
CA TYR A 344 6.14 6.16 14.30
C TYR A 344 6.73 6.59 12.95
N ILE A 345 7.22 5.64 12.13
CA ILE A 345 7.75 5.89 10.80
C ILE A 345 6.69 6.59 9.94
N VAL A 346 5.50 6.01 9.83
CA VAL A 346 4.43 6.53 8.98
C VAL A 346 3.82 7.81 9.56
N MET A 347 3.60 7.86 10.88
CA MET A 347 2.95 9.02 11.50
C MET A 347 3.82 10.29 11.48
N GLN A 348 5.16 10.18 11.36
CA GLN A 348 6.04 11.33 11.12
C GLN A 348 5.71 12.04 9.80
N ALA A 349 5.34 11.29 8.78
CA ALA A 349 4.97 11.86 7.49
C ALA A 349 3.47 12.20 7.43
N ALA A 350 2.59 11.28 7.81
CA ALA A 350 1.15 11.42 7.68
C ALA A 350 0.60 12.67 8.37
N ARG A 351 1.12 12.99 9.58
CA ARG A 351 0.64 14.16 10.36
C ARG A 351 1.03 15.50 9.77
N PHE A 352 2.13 15.59 9.05
CA PHE A 352 2.68 16.87 8.59
C PHE A 352 2.55 17.08 7.08
N VAL A 353 2.32 16.01 6.31
CA VAL A 353 2.18 16.06 4.86
C VAL A 353 0.81 15.51 4.44
N PRO A 354 -0.25 16.31 4.58
CA PRO A 354 -1.60 15.88 4.21
C PRO A 354 -1.73 15.60 2.72
N SER A 355 -2.74 14.79 2.35
CA SER A 355 -3.09 14.52 0.95
C SER A 355 -3.30 15.83 0.19
N GLY A 356 -2.76 15.91 -1.04
CA GLY A 356 -2.76 17.11 -1.88
C GLY A 356 -1.54 18.02 -1.70
N SER A 357 -0.66 17.77 -0.71
CA SER A 357 0.61 18.49 -0.58
C SER A 357 1.47 18.31 -1.82
N ILE A 358 2.11 19.38 -2.29
CA ILE A 358 3.01 19.38 -3.46
C ILE A 358 4.46 19.32 -3.00
N ARG A 359 5.23 18.34 -3.47
CA ARG A 359 6.68 18.29 -3.21
C ARG A 359 7.40 19.43 -3.92
N LEU A 360 8.30 20.09 -3.20
CA LEU A 360 9.11 21.21 -3.69
C LEU A 360 10.56 20.79 -3.97
N GLY A 361 11.24 21.59 -4.80
CA GLY A 361 12.68 21.52 -4.97
C GLY A 361 13.40 21.93 -3.70
N ILE A 362 14.50 21.24 -3.38
CA ILE A 362 15.38 21.55 -2.26
C ILE A 362 16.84 21.34 -2.64
N TYR A 363 17.70 22.16 -2.06
CA TYR A 363 19.12 21.86 -1.94
C TYR A 363 19.40 21.35 -0.53
N VAL A 364 20.09 20.24 -0.43
CA VAL A 364 20.39 19.57 0.84
C VAL A 364 21.91 19.35 0.90
N PRO A 365 22.58 19.81 1.96
CA PRO A 365 24.01 19.54 2.16
C PRO A 365 24.29 18.04 2.32
N ASP A 366 25.54 17.65 2.02
CA ASP A 366 25.99 16.27 2.19
C ASP A 366 25.69 15.73 3.59
N GLY A 367 25.28 14.47 3.66
CA GLY A 367 24.96 13.77 4.91
C GLY A 367 23.56 14.10 5.48
N ILE A 368 22.80 15.01 4.87
CA ILE A 368 21.42 15.32 5.26
C ILE A 368 20.46 14.78 4.19
N GLN A 369 19.34 14.26 4.63
CA GLN A 369 18.24 13.91 3.75
C GLN A 369 16.96 14.64 4.19
N ALA A 370 16.27 15.22 3.23
CA ALA A 370 15.04 15.98 3.48
C ALA A 370 14.09 15.94 2.30
N ALA A 371 12.85 16.31 2.53
CA ALA A 371 11.87 16.65 1.53
C ALA A 371 11.09 17.88 2.01
N ALA A 372 10.69 18.74 1.09
CA ALA A 372 9.88 19.91 1.40
C ALA A 372 8.56 19.86 0.64
N PHE A 373 7.52 20.35 1.28
CA PHE A 373 6.17 20.35 0.74
C PHE A 373 5.48 21.69 0.95
N LYS A 374 4.61 22.04 0.03
CA LYS A 374 3.59 23.11 0.23
C LYS A 374 2.19 22.53 0.18
N ARG A 375 1.31 23.12 0.93
CA ARG A 375 -0.14 22.84 0.90
C ARG A 375 -0.84 23.77 -0.07
#